data_2ae06ea2662b5d68ec44d17fcda29c41
#
_entry.id   2ae06ea2662b5d68ec44d17fcda29c41
#
_cell.length_a   1.000
_cell.length_b   1.000
_cell.length_c   1.000
_cell.angle_alpha   90.00
_cell.angle_beta   90.00
_cell.angle_gamma   90.00
#
_symmetry.space_group_name_H-M   'P 1'
#
loop_
_entity.id
_entity.type
_entity.pdbx_description
1 polymer ?
#
loop_
_entity_poly.entity_id
_entity_poly.type
_entity_poly.pdbx_seq_one_letter_code
_entity_poly.pdbx_strand_id
1 'polypeptide(L)'
;SLGIDVTYKKNGKTAKKILDGYLKGKKSVYEVLDPALMRTREQWSEFIGTERYETEPYALMFFFSDSSAYRSRIEAYCHNHGLKLIGIPHAATYIKSDETGNYEKAYDVGPVEFLRLFRDASYVFTDSFHGSAFSIIFQRQFCVFERDKNTKTSKNSRLYDLLAKFQVSDRLVRNAEDVDDVLRKEIDYLKVNAILEKERTTSGEFLKSALGHCEEKQKKKEVTVADFQKK
;
A
#
# COMPACT_ATOMS: atom_id res chain seq x y z
N SER A 1 29.28 8.49 -10.67
CA SER A 1 27.96 7.88 -10.53
C SER A 1 27.96 7.01 -9.27
N LEU A 2 27.19 7.37 -8.29
CA LEU A 2 26.92 6.57 -7.10
C LEU A 2 26.17 5.32 -7.57
N GLY A 3 26.84 4.17 -7.60
CA GLY A 3 26.29 2.92 -8.11
C GLY A 3 25.35 2.22 -7.11
N ILE A 4 24.33 2.94 -6.62
CA ILE A 4 23.26 2.34 -5.85
C ILE A 4 22.11 2.12 -6.82
N ASP A 5 21.94 0.88 -7.24
CA ASP A 5 20.81 0.48 -8.07
C ASP A 5 19.60 0.11 -7.18
N VAL A 6 19.20 1.03 -6.31
CA VAL A 6 17.90 0.94 -5.62
C VAL A 6 16.86 1.53 -6.55
N THR A 7 16.16 0.70 -7.26
CA THR A 7 14.97 1.13 -7.99
C THR A 7 13.81 1.15 -7.03
N TYR A 8 13.40 2.36 -6.63
CA TYR A 8 12.13 2.57 -5.94
C TYR A 8 11.01 2.09 -6.85
N LYS A 9 10.27 1.13 -6.38
CA LYS A 9 9.35 0.40 -7.19
C LYS A 9 7.94 0.98 -7.13
N LYS A 10 7.53 1.56 -8.22
CA LYS A 10 6.14 1.95 -8.42
C LYS A 10 5.24 0.78 -8.87
N ASN A 11 5.82 -0.29 -9.44
CA ASN A 11 5.07 -1.38 -10.06
C ASN A 11 5.81 -2.73 -9.94
N GLY A 12 5.77 -3.38 -8.81
CA GLY A 12 6.12 -4.76 -8.55
C GLY A 12 7.08 -5.47 -9.53
N LYS A 13 6.85 -6.74 -9.77
CA LYS A 13 7.61 -7.59 -10.71
C LYS A 13 7.76 -7.00 -12.11
N THR A 14 6.79 -6.18 -12.54
CA THR A 14 6.77 -5.54 -13.86
C THR A 14 7.93 -4.53 -14.03
N ALA A 15 8.20 -3.70 -13.03
CA ALA A 15 9.31 -2.73 -13.11
C ALA A 15 10.68 -3.42 -13.12
N LYS A 16 10.85 -4.47 -12.28
CA LYS A 16 12.08 -5.28 -12.31
C LYS A 16 12.31 -5.87 -13.71
N LYS A 17 11.28 -6.50 -14.30
CA LYS A 17 11.37 -7.09 -15.64
C LYS A 17 11.74 -6.08 -16.72
N ILE A 18 11.15 -4.88 -16.68
CA ILE A 18 11.46 -3.78 -17.61
C ILE A 18 12.91 -3.34 -17.45
N LEU A 19 13.36 -3.11 -16.21
CA LEU A 19 14.70 -2.64 -15.91
C LEU A 19 15.77 -3.70 -16.25
N ASP A 20 15.50 -4.98 -15.94
CA ASP A 20 16.39 -6.08 -16.33
C ASP A 20 16.57 -6.13 -17.86
N GLY A 21 15.49 -5.87 -18.62
CA GLY A 21 15.52 -5.76 -20.06
C GLY A 21 16.36 -4.58 -20.57
N TYR A 22 16.25 -3.41 -19.94
CA TYR A 22 17.05 -2.22 -20.28
C TYR A 22 18.52 -2.37 -19.89
N LEU A 23 18.80 -2.91 -18.74
CA LEU A 23 20.15 -3.03 -18.19
C LEU A 23 20.94 -4.18 -18.82
N LYS A 24 20.28 -5.13 -19.50
CA LYS A 24 20.89 -6.27 -20.21
C LYS A 24 21.96 -7.01 -19.38
N GLY A 25 21.71 -7.19 -18.10
CA GLY A 25 22.64 -7.86 -17.18
C GLY A 25 23.84 -7.01 -16.72
N LYS A 26 23.95 -5.75 -17.14
CA LYS A 26 25.05 -4.86 -16.71
C LYS A 26 24.96 -4.46 -15.23
N LYS A 27 23.79 -4.56 -14.65
CA LYS A 27 23.51 -4.23 -13.23
C LYS A 27 22.39 -5.11 -12.71
N SER A 28 22.48 -5.51 -11.46
CA SER A 28 21.45 -6.28 -10.76
C SER A 28 20.31 -5.37 -10.29
N VAL A 29 19.08 -5.80 -10.51
CA VAL A 29 17.87 -5.10 -10.03
C VAL A 29 17.26 -5.91 -8.89
N TYR A 30 17.11 -5.27 -7.74
CA TYR A 30 16.53 -5.89 -6.57
C TYR A 30 15.15 -5.31 -6.30
N GLU A 31 14.23 -6.18 -5.88
CA GLU A 31 12.92 -5.80 -5.43
C GLU A 31 12.93 -5.66 -3.91
N VAL A 32 12.55 -4.51 -3.39
CA VAL A 32 12.38 -4.25 -1.97
C VAL A 32 10.93 -3.87 -1.67
N LEU A 33 10.50 -4.02 -0.43
CA LEU A 33 9.17 -3.60 0.00
C LEU A 33 8.98 -2.09 -0.15
N ASP A 34 7.73 -1.71 -0.38
CA ASP A 34 7.32 -0.31 -0.22
C ASP A 34 7.62 0.17 1.21
N PRO A 35 8.12 1.41 1.40
CA PRO A 35 8.46 1.94 2.71
C PRO A 35 7.35 1.83 3.76
N ALA A 36 6.08 1.93 3.36
CA ALA A 36 4.96 1.77 4.28
C ALA A 36 4.91 0.37 4.89
N LEU A 37 5.27 -0.67 4.11
CA LEU A 37 5.30 -2.07 4.55
C LEU A 37 6.55 -2.42 5.38
N MET A 38 7.59 -1.57 5.37
CA MET A 38 8.81 -1.78 6.16
C MET A 38 8.60 -1.57 7.65
N ARG A 39 7.62 -0.77 8.05
CA ARG A 39 7.25 -0.59 9.46
C ARG A 39 6.25 -1.63 9.90
N THR A 40 6.37 -2.07 11.16
CA THR A 40 5.42 -3.01 11.75
C THR A 40 4.11 -2.32 12.14
N ARG A 41 3.08 -3.11 12.43
CA ARG A 41 1.80 -2.63 12.96
C ARG A 41 2.00 -1.84 14.26
N GLU A 42 2.86 -2.34 15.13
CA GLU A 42 3.18 -1.73 16.42
C GLU A 42 3.86 -0.39 16.23
N GLN A 43 4.86 -0.31 15.33
CA GLN A 43 5.57 0.94 15.02
C GLN A 43 4.65 1.99 14.39
N TRP A 44 3.69 1.58 13.54
CA TRP A 44 2.69 2.49 13.02
C TRP A 44 1.72 2.93 14.11
N SER A 45 1.28 2.01 14.98
CA SER A 45 0.38 2.31 16.10
C SER A 45 1.00 3.25 17.12
N GLU A 46 2.28 3.08 17.43
CA GLU A 46 3.04 4.01 18.28
C GLU A 46 3.11 5.42 17.66
N PHE A 47 3.39 5.50 16.36
CA PHE A 47 3.46 6.78 15.64
C PHE A 47 2.14 7.57 15.66
N ILE A 48 1.01 6.88 15.50
CA ILE A 48 -0.32 7.53 15.43
C ILE A 48 -1.00 7.70 16.79
N GLY A 49 -0.42 7.13 17.86
CA GLY A 49 -0.98 7.20 19.21
C GLY A 49 -2.24 6.35 19.41
N THR A 50 -2.82 6.45 20.60
CA THR A 50 -3.95 5.62 21.05
C THR A 50 -5.32 6.20 20.67
N GLU A 51 -5.39 7.46 20.29
CA GLU A 51 -6.63 8.12 19.91
C GLU A 51 -7.29 7.41 18.72
N ARG A 52 -8.61 7.37 18.73
CA ARG A 52 -9.40 6.81 17.65
C ARG A 52 -10.04 7.92 16.84
N TYR A 53 -10.20 7.68 15.52
CA TYR A 53 -10.95 8.60 14.66
C TYR A 53 -12.46 8.47 14.93
N GLU A 54 -12.93 7.24 15.14
CA GLU A 54 -14.33 6.92 15.41
C GLU A 54 -14.39 5.86 16.52
N THR A 55 -15.38 5.97 17.39
CA THR A 55 -15.60 5.04 18.51
C THR A 55 -16.50 3.87 18.16
N GLU A 56 -17.46 4.09 17.26
CA GLU A 56 -18.35 3.05 16.77
C GLU A 56 -17.70 2.18 15.69
N PRO A 57 -18.11 0.92 15.53
CA PRO A 57 -17.65 0.08 14.43
C PRO A 57 -18.04 0.67 13.07
N TYR A 58 -17.09 0.76 12.17
CA TYR A 58 -17.31 1.33 10.82
C TYR A 58 -16.58 0.56 9.74
N ALA A 59 -17.05 0.76 8.52
CA ALA A 59 -16.34 0.40 7.30
C ALA A 59 -15.69 1.66 6.69
N LEU A 60 -14.47 1.51 6.19
CA LEU A 60 -13.72 2.57 5.53
C LEU A 60 -13.76 2.37 4.00
N MET A 61 -14.10 3.42 3.27
CA MET A 61 -14.01 3.46 1.81
C MET A 61 -12.96 4.49 1.35
N PHE A 62 -11.98 4.02 0.55
CA PHE A 62 -10.91 4.88 0.02
C PHE A 62 -10.66 4.56 -1.45
N PHE A 63 -11.19 5.38 -2.36
CA PHE A 63 -11.17 5.18 -3.80
C PHE A 63 -10.53 6.35 -4.54
N PHE A 64 -9.80 6.03 -5.62
CA PHE A 64 -9.30 7.00 -6.58
C PHE A 64 -10.09 6.99 -7.89
N SER A 65 -10.96 6.00 -8.10
CA SER A 65 -11.82 5.90 -9.28
C SER A 65 -13.23 6.39 -8.97
N ASP A 66 -13.91 6.88 -10.01
CA ASP A 66 -15.33 7.24 -9.97
C ASP A 66 -16.19 6.00 -10.32
N SER A 67 -16.09 4.95 -9.50
CA SER A 67 -16.82 3.71 -9.73
C SER A 67 -18.12 3.69 -8.93
N SER A 68 -19.18 4.27 -9.49
CA SER A 68 -20.49 4.36 -8.83
C SER A 68 -21.07 2.98 -8.49
N ALA A 69 -20.92 1.98 -9.35
CA ALA A 69 -21.44 0.62 -9.12
C ALA A 69 -20.81 -0.03 -7.87
N TYR A 70 -19.49 0.08 -7.70
CA TYR A 70 -18.83 -0.45 -6.52
C TYR A 70 -19.23 0.29 -5.26
N ARG A 71 -19.29 1.64 -5.33
CA ARG A 71 -19.70 2.47 -4.19
C ARG A 71 -21.12 2.17 -3.74
N SER A 72 -22.08 2.12 -4.65
CA SER A 72 -23.47 1.76 -4.33
C SER A 72 -23.58 0.37 -3.71
N ARG A 73 -22.78 -0.61 -4.17
CA ARG A 73 -22.77 -1.94 -3.57
C ARG A 73 -22.20 -1.94 -2.16
N ILE A 74 -21.15 -1.16 -1.91
CA ILE A 74 -20.55 -0.99 -0.58
C ILE A 74 -21.54 -0.31 0.38
N GLU A 75 -22.22 0.75 -0.06
CA GLU A 75 -23.28 1.42 0.71
C GLU A 75 -24.39 0.44 1.10
N ALA A 76 -24.88 -0.36 0.15
CA ALA A 76 -25.88 -1.38 0.39
C ALA A 76 -25.38 -2.46 1.37
N TYR A 77 -24.15 -2.92 1.23
CA TYR A 77 -23.53 -3.86 2.17
C TYR A 77 -23.51 -3.30 3.59
N CYS A 78 -23.00 -2.09 3.76
CA CYS A 78 -22.90 -1.45 5.08
C CYS A 78 -24.29 -1.23 5.69
N HIS A 79 -25.25 -0.75 4.90
CA HIS A 79 -26.64 -0.57 5.36
C HIS A 79 -27.25 -1.89 5.85
N ASN A 80 -27.10 -2.98 5.09
CA ASN A 80 -27.66 -4.27 5.42
C ASN A 80 -27.02 -4.93 6.67
N HIS A 81 -25.79 -4.52 7.00
CA HIS A 81 -25.08 -5.03 8.17
C HIS A 81 -25.07 -4.05 9.37
N GLY A 82 -25.80 -2.94 9.27
CA GLY A 82 -25.84 -1.92 10.33
C GLY A 82 -24.47 -1.28 10.60
N LEU A 83 -23.61 -1.17 9.59
CA LEU A 83 -22.28 -0.58 9.68
C LEU A 83 -22.29 0.87 9.24
N LYS A 84 -21.69 1.74 10.02
CA LYS A 84 -21.36 3.10 9.60
C LYS A 84 -20.37 3.02 8.44
N LEU A 85 -20.58 3.80 7.36
CA LEU A 85 -19.64 3.90 6.26
C LEU A 85 -18.97 5.27 6.29
N ILE A 86 -17.64 5.29 6.34
CA ILE A 86 -16.82 6.50 6.27
C ILE A 86 -16.02 6.45 4.98
N GLY A 87 -16.14 7.48 4.16
CA GLY A 87 -15.37 7.63 2.92
C GLY A 87 -14.34 8.74 3.05
N ILE A 88 -13.11 8.52 2.56
CA ILE A 88 -12.12 9.57 2.40
C ILE A 88 -12.22 10.07 0.97
N PRO A 89 -12.71 11.31 0.74
CA PRO A 89 -12.81 11.89 -0.60
C PRO A 89 -11.44 12.12 -1.23
N HIS A 90 -11.38 12.11 -2.56
CA HIS A 90 -10.14 12.34 -3.29
C HIS A 90 -9.75 13.82 -3.25
N ALA A 91 -8.63 14.15 -2.62
CA ALA A 91 -8.21 15.53 -2.39
C ALA A 91 -7.68 16.27 -3.65
N ALA A 92 -7.16 15.53 -4.64
CA ALA A 92 -6.46 16.14 -5.78
C ALA A 92 -7.31 16.31 -7.04
N THR A 93 -8.46 15.62 -7.13
CA THR A 93 -9.33 15.64 -8.32
C THR A 93 -10.78 15.48 -7.88
N TYR A 94 -11.66 16.25 -8.48
CA TYR A 94 -13.10 16.10 -8.27
C TYR A 94 -13.57 14.72 -8.75
N ILE A 95 -14.25 14.00 -7.87
CA ILE A 95 -14.91 12.72 -8.16
C ILE A 95 -16.38 12.86 -7.79
N LYS A 96 -17.25 12.78 -8.80
CA LYS A 96 -18.69 12.97 -8.61
C LYS A 96 -19.27 12.03 -7.55
N SER A 97 -18.86 10.78 -7.55
CA SER A 97 -19.34 9.78 -6.59
C SER A 97 -18.92 10.06 -5.16
N ASP A 98 -17.87 10.86 -4.91
CA ASP A 98 -17.52 11.30 -3.56
C ASP A 98 -18.57 12.26 -2.98
N GLU A 99 -19.22 13.06 -3.83
CA GLU A 99 -20.26 14.02 -3.42
C GLU A 99 -21.64 13.37 -3.25
N THR A 100 -21.99 12.45 -4.14
CA THR A 100 -23.37 11.93 -4.26
C THR A 100 -23.65 10.72 -3.36
N GLY A 101 -22.62 10.06 -2.82
CA GLY A 101 -22.77 8.89 -1.94
C GLY A 101 -23.43 9.22 -0.60
N ASN A 102 -24.23 8.28 -0.08
CA ASN A 102 -24.91 8.41 1.22
C ASN A 102 -24.08 7.79 2.34
N TYR A 103 -22.93 8.39 2.63
CA TYR A 103 -22.01 7.98 3.69
C TYR A 103 -21.32 9.21 4.31
N GLU A 104 -20.74 9.04 5.49
CA GLU A 104 -19.94 10.10 6.12
C GLU A 104 -18.67 10.37 5.33
N LYS A 105 -18.40 11.65 5.05
CA LYS A 105 -17.22 12.07 4.29
C LYS A 105 -16.19 12.70 5.21
N ALA A 106 -15.06 12.05 5.33
CA ALA A 106 -13.93 12.52 6.13
C ALA A 106 -13.06 13.48 5.30
N TYR A 107 -13.35 14.80 5.35
CA TYR A 107 -12.61 15.80 4.60
C TYR A 107 -11.35 16.28 5.32
N ASP A 108 -11.39 16.37 6.65
CA ASP A 108 -10.26 16.83 7.46
C ASP A 108 -9.40 15.65 7.93
N VAL A 109 -8.70 15.04 6.97
CA VAL A 109 -7.89 13.84 7.19
C VAL A 109 -6.43 14.13 6.85
N GLY A 110 -5.64 14.38 7.90
CA GLY A 110 -4.19 14.42 7.81
C GLY A 110 -3.57 13.00 7.80
N PRO A 111 -2.23 12.90 7.72
CA PRO A 111 -1.56 11.59 7.67
C PRO A 111 -1.83 10.71 8.90
N VAL A 112 -1.99 11.29 10.08
CA VAL A 112 -2.27 10.56 11.32
C VAL A 112 -3.71 10.03 11.33
N GLU A 113 -4.67 10.88 11.00
CA GLU A 113 -6.10 10.54 10.91
C GLU A 113 -6.33 9.47 9.85
N PHE A 114 -5.65 9.59 8.70
CA PHE A 114 -5.68 8.58 7.65
C PHE A 114 -5.28 7.19 8.17
N LEU A 115 -4.18 7.12 8.91
CA LEU A 115 -3.71 5.85 9.47
C LEU A 115 -4.63 5.33 10.58
N ARG A 116 -5.19 6.21 11.42
CA ARG A 116 -6.18 5.84 12.45
C ARG A 116 -7.43 5.25 11.81
N LEU A 117 -7.92 5.84 10.72
CA LEU A 117 -9.06 5.31 9.97
C LEU A 117 -8.80 3.89 9.47
N PHE A 118 -7.61 3.59 8.96
CA PHE A 118 -7.26 2.22 8.55
C PHE A 118 -7.06 1.28 9.72
N ARG A 119 -6.43 1.75 10.81
CA ARG A 119 -6.18 0.93 12.00
C ARG A 119 -7.46 0.44 12.66
N ASP A 120 -8.48 1.29 12.74
CA ASP A 120 -9.66 1.05 13.56
C ASP A 120 -10.89 0.56 12.76
N ALA A 121 -10.83 0.55 11.43
CA ALA A 121 -11.90 0.06 10.57
C ALA A 121 -12.19 -1.43 10.79
N SER A 122 -13.46 -1.82 10.78
CA SER A 122 -13.88 -3.22 10.74
C SER A 122 -13.66 -3.83 9.37
N TYR A 123 -13.97 -3.06 8.33
CA TYR A 123 -13.79 -3.44 6.92
C TYR A 123 -13.18 -2.30 6.14
N VAL A 124 -12.37 -2.61 5.14
CA VAL A 124 -11.79 -1.63 4.22
C VAL A 124 -12.15 -1.96 2.78
N PHE A 125 -12.67 -0.98 2.07
CA PHE A 125 -12.98 -1.03 0.65
C PHE A 125 -12.09 -0.05 -0.09
N THR A 126 -11.24 -0.53 -1.01
CA THR A 126 -10.27 0.36 -1.63
C THR A 126 -9.83 -0.08 -3.02
N ASP A 127 -9.52 0.88 -3.89
CA ASP A 127 -8.81 0.66 -5.15
C ASP A 127 -7.36 1.18 -5.09
N SER A 128 -6.90 1.52 -3.87
CA SER A 128 -5.59 2.10 -3.62
C SER A 128 -4.56 1.04 -3.23
N PHE A 129 -3.35 1.16 -3.79
CA PHE A 129 -2.22 0.36 -3.33
C PHE A 129 -1.91 0.57 -1.84
N HIS A 130 -1.83 1.84 -1.38
CA HIS A 130 -1.59 2.12 0.03
C HIS A 130 -2.78 1.74 0.92
N GLY A 131 -4.02 1.89 0.42
CA GLY A 131 -5.19 1.38 1.12
C GLY A 131 -5.10 -0.12 1.38
N SER A 132 -4.70 -0.91 0.37
CA SER A 132 -4.48 -2.34 0.51
C SER A 132 -3.29 -2.66 1.43
N ALA A 133 -2.18 -1.91 1.32
CA ALA A 133 -1.00 -2.11 2.16
C ALA A 133 -1.30 -1.85 3.64
N PHE A 134 -2.00 -0.76 3.98
CA PHE A 134 -2.39 -0.49 5.36
C PHE A 134 -3.45 -1.45 5.89
N SER A 135 -4.35 -1.95 5.04
CA SER A 135 -5.26 -3.03 5.43
C SER A 135 -4.51 -4.30 5.84
N ILE A 136 -3.45 -4.66 5.11
CA ILE A 136 -2.56 -5.77 5.45
C ILE A 136 -1.81 -5.49 6.76
N ILE A 137 -1.18 -4.31 6.90
CA ILE A 137 -0.42 -3.92 8.09
C ILE A 137 -1.28 -3.96 9.35
N PHE A 138 -2.48 -3.36 9.30
CA PHE A 138 -3.39 -3.29 10.44
C PHE A 138 -4.31 -4.51 10.57
N GLN A 139 -4.13 -5.52 9.72
CA GLN A 139 -4.86 -6.79 9.75
C GLN A 139 -6.39 -6.60 9.68
N ARG A 140 -6.83 -5.81 8.69
CA ARG A 140 -8.26 -5.57 8.48
C ARG A 140 -8.85 -6.54 7.47
N GLN A 141 -10.13 -6.86 7.61
CA GLN A 141 -10.89 -7.46 6.52
C GLN A 141 -11.04 -6.41 5.41
N PHE A 142 -10.72 -6.76 4.16
CA PHE A 142 -10.73 -5.78 3.09
C PHE A 142 -11.11 -6.36 1.74
N CYS A 143 -11.61 -5.47 0.87
CA CYS A 143 -11.81 -5.72 -0.55
C CYS A 143 -10.96 -4.74 -1.38
N VAL A 144 -10.37 -5.25 -2.43
CA VAL A 144 -9.64 -4.46 -3.42
C VAL A 144 -10.38 -4.44 -4.74
N PHE A 145 -10.55 -3.26 -5.31
CA PHE A 145 -11.29 -3.04 -6.54
C PHE A 145 -10.37 -2.64 -7.68
N GLU A 146 -10.68 -3.08 -8.89
CA GLU A 146 -9.95 -2.67 -10.08
C GLU A 146 -10.32 -1.23 -10.47
N ARG A 147 -9.29 -0.41 -10.72
CA ARG A 147 -9.49 0.86 -11.42
C ARG A 147 -9.67 0.59 -12.90
N ASP A 148 -10.37 1.45 -13.58
CA ASP A 148 -10.64 1.46 -15.03
C ASP A 148 -10.03 0.32 -15.85
N LYS A 149 -10.87 -0.63 -16.24
CA LYS A 149 -10.46 -1.82 -17.02
C LYS A 149 -9.92 -1.48 -18.42
N ASN A 150 -10.15 -0.26 -18.90
CA ASN A 150 -9.97 0.11 -20.32
C ASN A 150 -8.79 1.03 -20.64
N THR A 151 -7.91 1.36 -19.71
CA THR A 151 -6.76 2.23 -19.98
C THR A 151 -5.51 1.43 -20.24
N LYS A 152 -4.80 1.73 -21.34
CA LYS A 152 -3.47 1.18 -21.68
C LYS A 152 -2.43 1.40 -20.56
N THR A 153 -2.73 2.25 -19.58
CA THR A 153 -1.91 2.60 -18.43
C THR A 153 -2.52 2.13 -17.11
N SER A 154 -3.21 0.99 -17.11
CA SER A 154 -3.83 0.44 -15.90
C SER A 154 -2.84 0.37 -14.74
N LYS A 155 -3.18 1.04 -13.63
CA LYS A 155 -2.41 1.02 -12.38
C LYS A 155 -2.68 -0.24 -11.54
N ASN A 156 -3.46 -1.18 -12.04
CA ASN A 156 -3.89 -2.37 -11.33
C ASN A 156 -2.77 -3.39 -11.13
N SER A 157 -1.75 -3.42 -12.00
CA SER A 157 -0.64 -4.40 -11.91
C SER A 157 0.02 -4.43 -10.54
N ARG A 158 0.22 -3.28 -9.91
CA ARG A 158 0.82 -3.21 -8.56
C ARG A 158 -0.11 -3.73 -7.45
N LEU A 159 -1.44 -3.62 -7.65
CA LEU A 159 -2.42 -4.24 -6.75
C LEU A 159 -2.35 -5.75 -6.85
N TYR A 160 -2.33 -6.29 -8.08
CA TYR A 160 -2.19 -7.74 -8.29
C TYR A 160 -0.88 -8.28 -7.74
N ASP A 161 0.24 -7.57 -7.95
CA ASP A 161 1.55 -7.97 -7.42
C ASP A 161 1.54 -7.97 -5.87
N LEU A 162 0.90 -6.97 -5.23
CA LEU A 162 0.76 -6.91 -3.78
C LEU A 162 -0.07 -8.07 -3.25
N LEU A 163 -1.27 -8.28 -3.80
CA LEU A 163 -2.18 -9.34 -3.37
C LEU A 163 -1.57 -10.73 -3.57
N ALA A 164 -0.90 -10.95 -4.69
CA ALA A 164 -0.21 -12.21 -4.97
C ALA A 164 0.98 -12.45 -4.02
N LYS A 165 1.78 -11.40 -3.71
CA LYS A 165 2.91 -11.47 -2.79
C LYS A 165 2.47 -11.94 -1.40
N PHE A 166 1.38 -11.40 -0.88
CA PHE A 166 0.84 -11.73 0.43
C PHE A 166 -0.19 -12.88 0.43
N GLN A 167 -0.40 -13.52 -0.73
CA GLN A 167 -1.31 -14.65 -0.92
C GLN A 167 -2.76 -14.34 -0.51
N VAL A 168 -3.20 -13.12 -0.80
CA VAL A 168 -4.56 -12.62 -0.55
C VAL A 168 -5.25 -12.18 -1.85
N SER A 169 -4.99 -12.86 -2.95
CA SER A 169 -5.57 -12.54 -4.27
C SER A 169 -7.10 -12.72 -4.31
N ASP A 170 -7.66 -13.44 -3.38
CA ASP A 170 -9.10 -13.61 -3.17
C ASP A 170 -9.77 -12.34 -2.60
N ARG A 171 -9.00 -11.32 -2.22
CA ARG A 171 -9.52 -10.00 -1.82
C ARG A 171 -9.91 -9.13 -3.02
N LEU A 172 -9.53 -9.52 -4.24
CA LEU A 172 -9.84 -8.76 -5.45
C LEU A 172 -11.31 -8.96 -5.87
N VAL A 173 -12.08 -7.88 -5.84
CA VAL A 173 -13.47 -7.82 -6.31
C VAL A 173 -13.46 -7.46 -7.79
N ARG A 174 -14.02 -8.32 -8.64
CA ARG A 174 -14.10 -8.12 -10.08
C ARG A 174 -15.47 -7.63 -10.55
N ASN A 175 -16.52 -8.06 -9.84
CA ASN A 175 -17.89 -7.61 -10.03
C ASN A 175 -18.44 -7.08 -8.72
N ALA A 176 -19.33 -6.11 -8.76
CA ALA A 176 -19.86 -5.49 -7.55
C ALA A 176 -20.58 -6.50 -6.64
N GLU A 177 -21.20 -7.50 -7.21
CA GLU A 177 -21.94 -8.54 -6.51
C GLU A 177 -21.05 -9.46 -5.67
N ASP A 178 -19.76 -9.56 -5.99
CA ASP A 178 -18.81 -10.46 -5.33
C ASP A 178 -18.38 -9.98 -3.93
N VAL A 179 -18.77 -8.77 -3.51
CA VAL A 179 -18.33 -8.14 -2.24
C VAL A 179 -18.60 -9.03 -1.03
N ASP A 180 -19.83 -9.57 -0.92
CA ASP A 180 -20.21 -10.42 0.22
C ASP A 180 -19.40 -11.72 0.24
N ASP A 181 -19.20 -12.33 -0.91
CA ASP A 181 -18.47 -13.61 -1.03
C ASP A 181 -16.97 -13.41 -0.71
N VAL A 182 -16.40 -12.28 -1.06
CA VAL A 182 -15.04 -11.91 -0.70
C VAL A 182 -14.93 -11.71 0.81
N LEU A 183 -15.86 -10.99 1.44
CA LEU A 183 -15.82 -10.68 2.87
C LEU A 183 -16.16 -11.87 3.77
N ARG A 184 -16.93 -12.87 3.30
CA ARG A 184 -17.16 -14.11 4.04
C ARG A 184 -15.90 -14.95 4.26
N LYS A 185 -14.90 -14.78 3.39
CA LYS A 185 -13.62 -15.50 3.53
C LYS A 185 -12.74 -14.77 4.53
N GLU A 186 -12.32 -15.44 5.55
CA GLU A 186 -11.36 -14.89 6.51
C GLU A 186 -9.95 -14.84 5.91
N ILE A 187 -9.18 -13.85 6.33
CA ILE A 187 -7.78 -13.71 5.95
C ILE A 187 -6.91 -14.42 7.00
N ASP A 188 -6.09 -15.36 6.57
CA ASP A 188 -5.08 -15.98 7.43
C ASP A 188 -3.92 -15.00 7.69
N TYR A 189 -4.12 -14.13 8.68
CA TYR A 189 -3.10 -13.16 9.04
C TYR A 189 -1.85 -13.75 9.70
N LEU A 190 -1.88 -14.98 10.19
CA LEU A 190 -0.66 -15.66 10.63
C LEU A 190 0.27 -15.90 9.44
N LYS A 191 -0.29 -16.39 8.34
CA LYS A 191 0.45 -16.61 7.10
C LYS A 191 0.90 -15.30 6.44
N VAL A 192 0.02 -14.30 6.37
CA VAL A 192 0.34 -12.97 5.83
C VAL A 192 1.49 -12.32 6.60
N ASN A 193 1.45 -12.36 7.94
CA ASN A 193 2.49 -11.80 8.78
C ASN A 193 3.83 -12.51 8.60
N ALA A 194 3.84 -13.84 8.49
CA ALA A 194 5.07 -14.60 8.23
C ALA A 194 5.74 -14.18 6.91
N ILE A 195 4.94 -13.95 5.85
CA ILE A 195 5.43 -13.44 4.58
C ILE A 195 5.97 -12.01 4.76
N LEU A 196 5.24 -11.15 5.45
CA LEU A 196 5.59 -9.74 5.65
C LEU A 196 6.92 -9.60 6.42
N GLU A 197 7.14 -10.37 7.47
CA GLU A 197 8.38 -10.36 8.25
C GLU A 197 9.58 -10.85 7.42
N LYS A 198 9.41 -11.91 6.63
CA LYS A 198 10.44 -12.38 5.70
C LYS A 198 10.83 -11.30 4.68
N GLU A 199 9.84 -10.64 4.09
CA GLU A 199 10.06 -9.59 3.09
C GLU A 199 10.71 -8.35 3.72
N ARG A 200 10.35 -7.98 4.96
CA ARG A 200 11.00 -6.90 5.73
C ARG A 200 12.46 -7.20 6.00
N THR A 201 12.76 -8.41 6.45
CA THR A 201 14.14 -8.85 6.72
C THR A 201 14.97 -8.77 5.45
N THR A 202 14.52 -9.40 4.36
CA THR A 202 15.24 -9.40 3.08
C THR A 202 15.46 -7.98 2.53
N SER A 203 14.41 -7.13 2.56
CA SER A 203 14.51 -5.75 2.10
C SER A 203 15.43 -4.91 2.97
N GLY A 204 15.39 -5.11 4.31
CA GLY A 204 16.22 -4.41 5.28
C GLY A 204 17.71 -4.77 5.15
N GLU A 205 18.03 -6.04 4.96
CA GLU A 205 19.40 -6.51 4.73
C GLU A 205 19.98 -5.92 3.45
N PHE A 206 19.19 -5.93 2.36
CA PHE A 206 19.60 -5.31 1.10
C PHE A 206 19.87 -3.82 1.26
N LEU A 207 18.97 -3.08 1.89
CA LEU A 207 19.12 -1.64 2.11
C LEU A 207 20.33 -1.31 2.98
N LYS A 208 20.56 -2.05 4.06
CA LYS A 208 21.75 -1.89 4.92
C LYS A 208 23.03 -2.12 4.15
N SER A 209 23.09 -3.21 3.37
CA SER A 209 24.24 -3.51 2.51
C SER A 209 24.51 -2.40 1.50
N ALA A 210 23.45 -1.93 0.81
CA ALA A 210 23.57 -0.87 -0.19
C ALA A 210 24.05 0.46 0.40
N LEU A 211 23.58 0.84 1.59
CA LEU A 211 23.99 2.06 2.30
C LEU A 211 25.43 1.94 2.84
N GLY A 212 25.80 0.80 3.44
CA GLY A 212 27.16 0.56 3.94
C GLY A 212 28.22 0.70 2.85
N HIS A 213 27.95 0.22 1.65
CA HIS A 213 28.86 0.42 0.49
C HIS A 213 29.00 1.90 0.07
N CYS A 214 28.01 2.73 0.36
CA CYS A 214 28.08 4.17 0.12
C CYS A 214 29.02 4.88 1.09
N GLU A 215 28.92 4.56 2.37
CA GLU A 215 29.78 5.15 3.41
C GLU A 215 31.27 4.80 3.20
N GLU A 216 31.57 3.55 2.84
CA GLU A 216 32.94 3.14 2.51
C GLU A 216 33.51 3.88 1.30
N LYS A 217 32.68 4.11 0.26
CA LYS A 217 33.12 4.88 -0.91
C LYS A 217 33.31 6.36 -0.62
N GLN A 218 32.51 6.96 0.27
CA GLN A 218 32.70 8.33 0.71
C GLN A 218 33.98 8.48 1.52
N LYS A 219 34.22 7.62 2.51
CA LYS A 219 35.46 7.61 3.31
C LYS A 219 36.70 7.48 2.43
N LYS A 220 36.69 6.58 1.42
CA LYS A 220 37.80 6.45 0.47
C LYS A 220 38.03 7.70 -0.37
N LYS A 221 36.99 8.46 -0.75
CA LYS A 221 37.12 9.72 -1.47
C LYS A 221 37.70 10.83 -0.60
N GLU A 222 37.28 10.94 0.64
CA GLU A 222 37.78 11.93 1.60
C GLU A 222 39.26 11.71 1.92
N VAL A 223 39.69 10.46 2.10
CA VAL A 223 41.11 10.11 2.28
C VAL A 223 41.94 10.50 1.05
N THR A 224 41.45 10.23 -0.17
CA THR A 224 42.17 10.58 -1.41
C THR A 224 42.29 12.09 -1.60
N VAL A 225 41.30 12.88 -1.22
CA VAL A 225 41.37 14.37 -1.26
C VAL A 225 42.32 14.92 -0.24
N ALA A 226 42.32 14.37 0.99
CA ALA A 226 43.25 14.77 2.03
C ALA A 226 44.72 14.47 1.70
N ASP A 227 44.97 13.38 0.97
CA ASP A 227 46.32 13.03 0.48
C ASP A 227 46.80 13.92 -0.65
N PHE A 228 45.91 14.48 -1.47
CA PHE A 228 46.28 15.47 -2.51
C PHE A 228 46.55 16.86 -1.96
N GLN A 229 46.02 17.22 -0.81
CA GLN A 229 46.26 18.54 -0.18
C GLN A 229 47.57 18.61 0.65
N LYS A 230 48.25 17.48 0.86
CA LYS A 230 49.50 17.40 1.61
C LYS A 230 50.77 17.34 0.69
N LYS A 231 50.61 17.44 -0.60
CA LYS A 231 51.70 17.57 -1.59
C LYS A 231 51.70 18.97 -2.21
#